data_bdabd23e97f39e5734ed702b2ebf29a7
#
_entry.id   bdabd23e97f39e5734ed702b2ebf29a7
#
_cell.length_a   1.000
_cell.length_b   1.000
_cell.length_c   1.000
_cell.angle_alpha   90.00
_cell.angle_beta   90.00
_cell.angle_gamma   90.00
#
_symmetry.space_group_name_H-M   'P 1'
#
loop_
_entity.id
_entity.type
_entity.pdbx_description
1 polymer ?
#
loop_
_entity_poly.entity_id
_entity_poly.type
_entity_poly.pdbx_seq_one_letter_code
_entity_poly.pdbx_strand_id
1 'polypeptide(L)'
;MKTRHLFLGLLTCLACQAGYAKETNVNVNTLTSEFDQAADQDVLLLESGIYSSQLSFPAGKTITLKAAPGAEVTFSGTFRNSDAGKTDGGIVLDGLNIITNDNYFMDLTYGNVKTIAVRNCTVSNIGRCFLRTNNAGNTIEAIEFTNCIITDCGANGYCFLYPQHGVKSVSVKNSTLKNYISGESFFSPKNTTSDIDLTFVFENNTVYKWSKSSSYALCKVDGKYSENSTYTFKNNIISTPGVEGQKPLIVSAKGGTLIAEKNLIDNYGGYSVS
;
A
#
# COMPACT_ATOMS: atom_id res chain seq x y z
N MET A 1 64.83 9.74 41.42
CA MET A 1 63.35 9.95 41.48
C MET A 1 62.79 10.03 40.09
N LYS A 2 62.09 9.02 39.59
CA LYS A 2 61.43 9.00 38.27
C LYS A 2 59.95 9.09 38.49
N THR A 3 59.35 10.21 38.14
CA THR A 3 57.91 10.48 38.23
C THR A 3 57.22 9.81 37.03
N ARG A 4 56.35 8.82 37.28
CA ARG A 4 55.49 8.20 36.28
C ARG A 4 54.21 8.99 36.20
N HIS A 5 53.94 9.63 35.08
CA HIS A 5 52.66 10.22 34.77
C HIS A 5 51.67 9.09 34.27
N LEU A 6 50.63 8.88 35.06
CA LEU A 6 49.52 7.98 34.75
C LEU A 6 48.55 8.78 33.84
N PHE A 7 48.51 8.44 32.56
CA PHE A 7 47.49 8.95 31.65
C PHE A 7 46.21 8.12 31.85
N LEU A 8 45.23 8.72 32.49
CA LEU A 8 43.88 8.15 32.60
C LEU A 8 43.13 8.51 31.33
N GLY A 9 43.09 7.57 30.38
CA GLY A 9 42.29 7.72 29.17
C GLY A 9 40.80 7.53 29.50
N LEU A 10 40.04 8.61 29.41
CA LEU A 10 38.58 8.62 29.50
C LEU A 10 38.01 8.00 28.22
N LEU A 11 37.66 6.72 28.27
CA LEU A 11 36.98 6.02 27.20
C LEU A 11 35.49 6.42 27.24
N THR A 12 35.10 7.45 26.49
CA THR A 12 33.69 7.78 26.25
C THR A 12 33.12 6.73 25.36
N CYS A 13 32.42 5.73 25.92
CA CYS A 13 31.54 4.88 25.21
C CYS A 13 30.40 5.74 24.63
N LEU A 14 30.47 6.06 23.33
CA LEU A 14 29.27 6.42 22.57
C LEU A 14 28.40 5.15 22.53
N ALA A 15 27.48 5.02 23.46
CA ALA A 15 26.38 4.09 23.34
C ALA A 15 25.57 4.58 22.12
N CYS A 16 25.70 3.92 20.97
CA CYS A 16 24.69 3.95 19.93
C CYS A 16 23.39 3.47 20.59
N GLN A 17 22.54 4.40 21.00
CA GLN A 17 21.15 4.09 21.30
C GLN A 17 20.51 3.70 19.98
N ALA A 18 20.51 2.41 19.66
CA ALA A 18 19.56 1.88 18.72
C ALA A 18 18.18 2.23 19.31
N GLY A 19 17.52 3.23 18.74
CA GLY A 19 16.19 3.64 19.15
C GLY A 19 15.27 2.43 18.99
N TYR A 20 14.80 1.88 20.09
CA TYR A 20 13.73 0.90 20.04
C TYR A 20 12.47 1.60 19.58
N ALA A 21 11.73 0.98 18.64
CA ALA A 21 10.42 1.43 18.24
C ALA A 21 9.56 1.66 19.49
N LYS A 22 9.04 2.87 19.65
CA LYS A 22 8.20 3.23 20.79
C LYS A 22 6.75 2.91 20.45
N GLU A 23 6.05 2.28 21.39
CA GLU A 23 4.58 2.18 21.34
C GLU A 23 3.96 3.32 22.16
N THR A 24 3.02 4.06 21.56
CA THR A 24 2.34 5.19 22.21
C THR A 24 0.83 5.03 22.03
N ASN A 25 0.08 5.04 23.14
CA ASN A 25 -1.38 5.05 23.08
C ASN A 25 -1.87 6.42 22.59
N VAL A 26 -2.81 6.39 21.65
CA VAL A 26 -3.31 7.56 20.94
C VAL A 26 -4.83 7.53 20.87
N ASN A 27 -5.45 8.63 21.18
CA ASN A 27 -6.89 8.84 20.99
C ASN A 27 -7.17 9.83 19.85
N VAL A 28 -8.43 10.04 19.54
CA VAL A 28 -8.87 10.88 18.42
C VAL A 28 -8.38 12.33 18.50
N ASN A 29 -8.11 12.85 19.71
CA ASN A 29 -7.66 14.23 19.92
C ASN A 29 -6.14 14.38 19.84
N THR A 30 -5.40 13.31 20.07
CA THR A 30 -3.93 13.34 20.14
C THR A 30 -3.26 12.80 18.90
N LEU A 31 -3.98 12.11 18.00
CA LEU A 31 -3.40 11.45 16.82
C LEU A 31 -2.48 12.38 16.03
N THR A 32 -2.93 13.57 15.65
CA THR A 32 -2.16 14.45 14.76
C THR A 32 -0.84 14.85 15.42
N SER A 33 -0.87 15.25 16.69
CA SER A 33 0.36 15.67 17.41
C SER A 33 1.32 14.52 17.64
N GLU A 34 0.82 13.32 18.01
CA GLU A 34 1.67 12.15 18.23
C GLU A 34 2.24 11.62 16.89
N PHE A 35 1.47 11.69 15.81
CA PHE A 35 1.93 11.29 14.49
C PHE A 35 3.06 12.19 13.97
N ASP A 36 2.95 13.50 14.16
CA ASP A 36 3.98 14.46 13.75
C ASP A 36 5.27 14.27 14.54
N GLN A 37 5.18 13.95 15.85
CA GLN A 37 6.31 13.75 16.75
C GLN A 37 6.92 12.34 16.68
N ALA A 38 6.21 11.36 16.13
CA ALA A 38 6.67 9.96 16.06
C ALA A 38 8.03 9.87 15.35
N ALA A 39 8.91 9.04 15.87
CA ALA A 39 10.21 8.71 15.27
C ALA A 39 10.06 7.59 14.22
N ASP A 40 11.16 7.26 13.53
CA ASP A 40 11.16 6.12 12.61
C ASP A 40 10.88 4.81 13.36
N GLN A 41 10.01 4.00 12.79
CA GLN A 41 9.52 2.71 13.30
C GLN A 41 8.57 2.81 14.52
N ASP A 42 8.19 3.98 14.97
CA ASP A 42 7.23 4.10 16.08
C ASP A 42 5.86 3.53 15.72
N VAL A 43 5.21 2.98 16.75
CA VAL A 43 3.87 2.40 16.69
C VAL A 43 2.90 3.26 17.50
N LEU A 44 1.90 3.81 16.84
CA LEU A 44 0.81 4.53 17.47
C LEU A 44 -0.37 3.56 17.68
N LEU A 45 -0.64 3.21 18.93
CA LEU A 45 -1.73 2.32 19.32
C LEU A 45 -3.02 3.15 19.47
N LEU A 46 -3.90 3.01 18.50
CA LEU A 46 -5.15 3.76 18.43
C LEU A 46 -6.20 3.17 19.36
N GLU A 47 -6.71 3.96 20.27
CA GLU A 47 -7.87 3.62 21.08
C GLU A 47 -9.15 3.57 20.23
N SER A 48 -10.23 2.98 20.75
CA SER A 48 -11.50 2.93 20.03
C SER A 48 -12.01 4.32 19.66
N GLY A 49 -12.42 4.49 18.41
CA GLY A 49 -12.93 5.78 17.95
C GLY A 49 -12.91 5.97 16.44
N ILE A 50 -13.36 7.14 15.99
CA ILE A 50 -13.37 7.56 14.58
C ILE A 50 -12.33 8.65 14.39
N TYR A 51 -11.31 8.34 13.60
CA TYR A 51 -10.17 9.21 13.30
C TYR A 51 -10.35 9.82 11.91
N SER A 52 -10.67 11.11 11.84
CA SER A 52 -11.01 11.80 10.58
C SER A 52 -9.96 12.82 10.13
N SER A 53 -8.82 12.90 10.80
CA SER A 53 -7.77 13.86 10.46
C SER A 53 -7.12 13.56 9.10
N GLN A 54 -6.83 14.61 8.35
CA GLN A 54 -5.89 14.52 7.26
C GLN A 54 -4.47 14.54 7.84
N LEU A 55 -3.68 13.52 7.54
CA LEU A 55 -2.29 13.40 7.97
C LEU A 55 -1.33 13.67 6.81
N SER A 56 -0.19 14.29 7.14
CA SER A 56 0.92 14.37 6.19
C SER A 56 1.57 13.00 6.04
N PHE A 57 1.79 12.52 4.80
CA PHE A 57 2.49 11.26 4.61
C PHE A 57 3.90 11.33 5.21
N PRO A 58 4.34 10.34 6.00
CA PRO A 58 5.62 10.41 6.70
C PRO A 58 6.80 10.63 5.76
N ALA A 59 7.74 11.46 6.15
CA ALA A 59 8.96 11.73 5.39
C ALA A 59 10.19 11.27 6.17
N GLY A 60 11.03 10.44 5.55
CA GLY A 60 12.25 9.90 6.15
C GLY A 60 12.04 8.93 7.30
N LYS A 61 10.81 8.56 7.59
CA LYS A 61 10.43 7.65 8.68
C LYS A 61 9.27 6.76 8.26
N THR A 62 9.18 5.57 8.83
CA THR A 62 8.04 4.67 8.71
C THR A 62 7.28 4.66 10.03
N ILE A 63 5.98 4.96 10.01
CA ILE A 63 5.12 4.98 11.19
C ILE A 63 4.07 3.88 11.06
N THR A 64 3.76 3.21 12.16
CA THR A 64 2.67 2.26 12.23
C THR A 64 1.49 2.87 12.97
N LEU A 65 0.31 2.89 12.33
CA LEU A 65 -0.98 3.11 12.99
C LEU A 65 -1.64 1.76 13.21
N LYS A 66 -1.83 1.38 14.45
CA LYS A 66 -2.35 0.07 14.83
C LYS A 66 -3.51 0.20 15.82
N ALA A 67 -4.57 -0.56 15.62
CA ALA A 67 -5.62 -0.65 16.62
C ALA A 67 -5.05 -1.24 17.94
N ALA A 68 -5.32 -0.60 19.06
CA ALA A 68 -4.97 -1.16 20.36
C ALA A 68 -5.72 -2.50 20.57
N PRO A 69 -5.20 -3.42 21.40
CA PRO A 69 -5.86 -4.69 21.62
C PRO A 69 -7.33 -4.52 22.07
N GLY A 70 -8.26 -5.11 21.31
CA GLY A 70 -9.70 -5.02 21.56
C GLY A 70 -10.35 -3.70 21.17
N ALA A 71 -9.62 -2.75 20.58
CA ALA A 71 -10.17 -1.48 20.14
C ALA A 71 -10.89 -1.61 18.78
N GLU A 72 -12.02 -0.91 18.65
CA GLU A 72 -12.72 -0.72 17.39
C GLU A 72 -12.33 0.62 16.80
N VAL A 73 -11.46 0.62 15.79
CA VAL A 73 -10.89 1.82 15.19
C VAL A 73 -11.41 2.01 13.78
N THR A 74 -12.09 3.14 13.55
CA THR A 74 -12.46 3.59 12.20
C THR A 74 -11.55 4.74 11.80
N PHE A 75 -10.81 4.58 10.71
CA PHE A 75 -9.99 5.63 10.12
C PHE A 75 -10.67 6.17 8.87
N SER A 76 -11.28 7.37 9.00
CA SER A 76 -11.96 8.07 7.90
C SER A 76 -11.15 9.27 7.38
N GLY A 77 -9.97 9.49 7.92
CA GLY A 77 -9.01 10.48 7.46
C GLY A 77 -8.34 10.12 6.14
N THR A 78 -7.38 10.94 5.74
CA THR A 78 -6.65 10.77 4.48
C THR A 78 -5.18 11.06 4.66
N PHE A 79 -4.35 10.57 3.73
CA PHE A 79 -2.94 10.93 3.68
C PHE A 79 -2.65 11.81 2.47
N ARG A 80 -1.91 12.88 2.70
CA ARG A 80 -1.45 13.81 1.66
C ARG A 80 0.02 14.12 1.87
N ASN A 81 0.71 14.48 0.81
CA ASN A 81 1.98 15.16 0.92
C ASN A 81 1.94 16.45 0.10
N SER A 82 2.33 17.55 0.73
CA SER A 82 2.32 18.88 0.13
C SER A 82 3.72 19.43 -0.16
N ASP A 83 4.77 18.80 0.37
CA ASP A 83 6.11 19.36 0.33
C ASP A 83 7.02 18.63 -0.66
N ALA A 84 7.46 19.36 -1.68
CA ALA A 84 8.54 18.92 -2.56
C ALA A 84 9.86 18.80 -1.75
N GLY A 85 10.46 17.63 -1.74
CA GLY A 85 11.77 17.40 -1.08
C GLY A 85 11.74 16.51 0.15
N LYS A 86 10.55 16.10 0.63
CA LYS A 86 10.44 15.06 1.65
C LYS A 86 10.35 13.70 0.99
N THR A 87 11.24 12.79 1.36
CA THR A 87 11.46 11.51 0.66
C THR A 87 11.51 10.33 1.61
N ASP A 88 11.31 9.16 1.05
CA ASP A 88 11.59 7.83 1.63
C ASP A 88 10.84 7.50 2.92
N GLY A 89 9.61 8.00 3.04
CA GLY A 89 8.73 7.66 4.15
C GLY A 89 7.87 6.41 3.88
N GLY A 90 7.29 5.88 4.95
CA GLY A 90 6.41 4.73 4.90
C GLY A 90 5.29 4.78 5.93
N ILE A 91 4.24 4.02 5.66
CA ILE A 91 3.11 3.85 6.58
C ILE A 91 2.71 2.38 6.68
N VAL A 92 2.44 1.94 7.88
CA VAL A 92 1.82 0.65 8.16
C VAL A 92 0.48 0.91 8.84
N LEU A 93 -0.59 0.32 8.32
CA LEU A 93 -1.94 0.38 8.87
C LEU A 93 -2.33 -1.03 9.31
N ASP A 94 -2.64 -1.24 10.58
CA ASP A 94 -2.88 -2.57 11.13
C ASP A 94 -4.14 -2.63 12.00
N GLY A 95 -5.07 -3.51 11.65
CA GLY A 95 -6.29 -3.76 12.43
C GLY A 95 -7.35 -2.66 12.34
N LEU A 96 -7.35 -1.87 11.28
CA LEU A 96 -8.22 -0.71 11.13
C LEU A 96 -9.43 -1.00 10.22
N ASN A 97 -10.54 -0.32 10.50
CA ASN A 97 -11.61 -0.14 9.55
C ASN A 97 -11.38 1.18 8.78
N ILE A 98 -10.90 1.07 7.55
CA ILE A 98 -10.53 2.21 6.70
C ILE A 98 -11.70 2.53 5.79
N ILE A 99 -12.23 3.75 5.95
CA ILE A 99 -13.28 4.31 5.10
C ILE A 99 -12.91 5.75 4.76
N THR A 100 -13.43 6.28 3.67
CA THR A 100 -13.31 7.73 3.44
C THR A 100 -14.44 8.24 2.56
N ASN A 101 -14.91 9.43 2.86
CA ASN A 101 -15.87 10.15 2.01
C ASN A 101 -15.14 10.88 0.86
N ASP A 102 -13.81 10.95 0.92
CA ASP A 102 -12.99 11.54 -0.13
C ASP A 102 -12.80 10.58 -1.32
N ASN A 103 -12.46 11.15 -2.47
CA ASN A 103 -12.15 10.36 -3.66
C ASN A 103 -10.87 9.54 -3.49
N TYR A 104 -9.93 10.00 -2.68
CA TYR A 104 -8.61 9.38 -2.52
C TYR A 104 -8.26 9.24 -1.06
N PHE A 105 -7.97 8.01 -0.63
CA PHE A 105 -7.46 7.76 0.72
C PHE A 105 -6.01 8.26 0.86
N MET A 106 -5.16 7.92 -0.10
CA MET A 106 -3.80 8.47 -0.21
C MET A 106 -3.66 9.20 -1.54
N ASP A 107 -3.28 10.48 -1.50
CA ASP A 107 -3.02 11.29 -2.69
C ASP A 107 -1.66 11.96 -2.56
N LEU A 108 -0.65 11.36 -3.19
CA LEU A 108 0.75 11.70 -3.00
C LEU A 108 1.34 12.26 -4.30
N THR A 109 1.99 13.40 -4.21
CA THR A 109 2.60 14.06 -5.36
C THR A 109 4.13 14.03 -5.30
N TYR A 110 4.71 14.14 -4.11
CA TYR A 110 6.13 14.33 -3.94
C TYR A 110 6.81 13.19 -3.21
N GLY A 111 8.10 13.03 -3.48
CA GLY A 111 8.98 12.13 -2.78
C GLY A 111 8.79 10.63 -3.13
N ASN A 112 9.82 9.87 -2.91
CA ASN A 112 9.76 8.43 -2.98
C ASN A 112 9.01 7.88 -1.77
N VAL A 113 8.43 6.71 -1.92
CA VAL A 113 7.72 6.00 -0.85
C VAL A 113 8.45 4.68 -0.58
N LYS A 114 8.83 4.47 0.67
CA LYS A 114 9.48 3.23 1.10
C LYS A 114 8.49 2.09 1.20
N THR A 115 7.38 2.32 1.88
CA THR A 115 6.35 1.27 2.04
C THR A 115 4.98 1.85 2.32
N ILE A 116 3.96 1.18 1.78
CA ILE A 116 2.56 1.29 2.17
C ILE A 116 2.10 -0.11 2.50
N ALA A 117 1.97 -0.45 3.78
CA ALA A 117 1.53 -1.76 4.22
C ALA A 117 0.18 -1.66 4.95
N VAL A 118 -0.77 -2.50 4.54
CA VAL A 118 -2.12 -2.58 5.11
C VAL A 118 -2.34 -4.01 5.58
N ARG A 119 -2.56 -4.19 6.87
CA ARG A 119 -2.63 -5.52 7.48
C ARG A 119 -3.86 -5.64 8.36
N ASN A 120 -4.53 -6.78 8.30
CA ASN A 120 -5.69 -7.08 9.15
C ASN A 120 -6.78 -6.00 9.11
N CYS A 121 -6.92 -5.29 7.98
CA CYS A 121 -7.82 -4.16 7.82
C CYS A 121 -9.05 -4.52 7.01
N THR A 122 -10.15 -3.82 7.30
CA THR A 122 -11.26 -3.69 6.37
C THR A 122 -11.13 -2.35 5.64
N VAL A 123 -11.20 -2.36 4.31
CA VAL A 123 -11.14 -1.16 3.46
C VAL A 123 -12.43 -1.05 2.67
N SER A 124 -13.17 0.02 2.84
CA SER A 124 -14.46 0.17 2.17
C SER A 124 -14.84 1.64 1.87
N ASN A 125 -15.80 1.83 0.98
CA ASN A 125 -16.39 3.13 0.67
C ASN A 125 -15.39 4.21 0.21
N ILE A 126 -14.27 3.82 -0.40
CA ILE A 126 -13.35 4.76 -1.01
C ILE A 126 -13.90 5.18 -2.36
N GLY A 127 -14.12 6.49 -2.57
CA GLY A 127 -14.83 7.00 -3.74
C GLY A 127 -14.14 6.68 -5.06
N ARG A 128 -12.82 6.83 -5.16
CA ARG A 128 -12.02 6.53 -6.36
C ARG A 128 -10.88 5.57 -6.07
N CYS A 129 -9.75 6.09 -5.57
CA CYS A 129 -8.54 5.28 -5.39
C CYS A 129 -8.16 5.17 -3.91
N PHE A 130 -7.71 4.00 -3.49
CA PHE A 130 -6.96 3.87 -2.25
C PHE A 130 -5.66 4.67 -2.32
N LEU A 131 -4.94 4.54 -3.42
CA LEU A 131 -3.70 5.26 -3.67
C LEU A 131 -3.73 5.92 -5.06
N ARG A 132 -3.51 7.23 -5.09
CA ARG A 132 -3.13 7.98 -6.29
C ARG A 132 -1.78 8.63 -6.06
N THR A 133 -0.91 8.64 -7.08
CA THR A 133 0.30 9.46 -7.08
C THR A 133 0.40 10.25 -8.39
N ASN A 134 1.03 11.43 -8.37
CA ASN A 134 0.98 12.38 -9.46
C ASN A 134 2.35 12.81 -10.01
N ASN A 135 3.43 12.06 -9.75
CA ASN A 135 4.76 12.40 -10.24
C ASN A 135 5.49 11.15 -10.75
N ALA A 136 5.82 11.13 -12.05
CA ALA A 136 6.50 10.00 -12.68
C ALA A 136 8.01 9.85 -12.31
N GLY A 137 8.62 10.90 -11.76
CA GLY A 137 10.03 10.89 -11.38
C GLY A 137 10.31 10.21 -10.03
N ASN A 138 9.27 9.81 -9.29
CA ASN A 138 9.40 9.19 -7.98
C ASN A 138 9.09 7.69 -8.04
N THR A 139 9.47 6.98 -6.98
CA THR A 139 9.25 5.52 -6.84
C THR A 139 8.48 5.17 -5.58
N ILE A 140 7.83 4.01 -5.61
CA ILE A 140 7.29 3.31 -4.45
C ILE A 140 7.99 1.95 -4.38
N GLU A 141 8.70 1.68 -3.29
CA GLU A 141 9.42 0.41 -3.15
C GLU A 141 8.46 -0.75 -2.93
N ALA A 142 7.46 -0.59 -2.04
CA ALA A 142 6.49 -1.65 -1.76
C ALA A 142 5.10 -1.13 -1.42
N ILE A 143 4.08 -1.83 -1.95
CA ILE A 143 2.67 -1.74 -1.55
C ILE A 143 2.21 -3.13 -1.14
N GLU A 144 1.72 -3.28 0.08
CA GLU A 144 1.35 -4.57 0.65
C GLU A 144 -0.07 -4.55 1.23
N PHE A 145 -0.86 -5.57 0.91
CA PHE A 145 -2.13 -5.87 1.57
C PHE A 145 -2.09 -7.31 2.08
N THR A 146 -2.28 -7.51 3.38
CA THR A 146 -2.23 -8.84 3.99
C THR A 146 -3.40 -9.01 4.98
N ASN A 147 -4.15 -10.10 4.85
CA ASN A 147 -5.31 -10.41 5.69
C ASN A 147 -6.37 -9.30 5.65
N CYS A 148 -6.63 -8.72 4.50
CA CYS A 148 -7.54 -7.60 4.34
C CYS A 148 -8.88 -8.01 3.73
N ILE A 149 -9.92 -7.23 4.05
CA ILE A 149 -11.19 -7.25 3.33
C ILE A 149 -11.32 -5.91 2.62
N ILE A 150 -11.33 -5.93 1.28
CA ILE A 150 -11.48 -4.73 0.45
C ILE A 150 -12.81 -4.83 -0.26
N THR A 151 -13.73 -3.91 0.01
CA THR A 151 -15.11 -4.03 -0.47
C THR A 151 -15.74 -2.67 -0.78
N ASP A 152 -16.67 -2.64 -1.73
CA ASP A 152 -17.55 -1.50 -2.02
C ASP A 152 -16.79 -0.18 -2.26
N CYS A 153 -15.66 -0.26 -2.95
CA CYS A 153 -14.84 0.88 -3.35
C CYS A 153 -15.09 1.26 -4.82
N GLY A 154 -14.62 2.46 -5.23
CA GLY A 154 -14.62 2.90 -6.62
C GLY A 154 -15.96 3.45 -7.11
N ALA A 155 -16.81 4.00 -6.26
CA ALA A 155 -18.13 4.55 -6.65
C ALA A 155 -18.03 5.67 -7.70
N ASN A 156 -16.95 6.44 -7.69
CA ASN A 156 -16.72 7.57 -8.59
C ASN A 156 -15.74 7.25 -9.73
N GLY A 157 -15.55 5.97 -10.07
CA GLY A 157 -14.63 5.52 -11.11
C GLY A 157 -13.18 5.36 -10.63
N TYR A 158 -12.30 5.09 -11.58
CA TYR A 158 -10.87 4.82 -11.40
C TYR A 158 -10.53 3.48 -10.74
N CYS A 159 -9.31 3.05 -10.92
CA CYS A 159 -8.78 1.83 -10.31
C CYS A 159 -8.39 2.04 -8.83
N PHE A 160 -8.29 0.95 -8.10
CA PHE A 160 -8.01 0.99 -6.66
C PHE A 160 -6.61 1.52 -6.35
N LEU A 161 -5.59 1.07 -7.09
CA LEU A 161 -4.23 1.61 -7.06
C LEU A 161 -3.91 2.27 -8.40
N TYR A 162 -3.75 3.59 -8.39
CA TYR A 162 -3.54 4.42 -9.58
C TYR A 162 -2.26 5.28 -9.48
N PRO A 163 -1.08 4.65 -9.34
CA PRO A 163 0.15 5.38 -9.17
C PRO A 163 0.67 5.94 -10.50
N GLN A 164 1.25 7.15 -10.45
CA GLN A 164 2.13 7.68 -11.47
C GLN A 164 3.61 7.46 -11.10
N HIS A 165 3.91 7.26 -9.83
CA HIS A 165 5.22 6.81 -9.37
C HIS A 165 5.52 5.41 -9.91
N GLY A 166 6.79 5.12 -10.16
CA GLY A 166 7.24 3.77 -10.48
C GLY A 166 7.15 2.86 -9.27
N VAL A 167 6.28 1.84 -9.33
CA VAL A 167 6.12 0.88 -8.22
C VAL A 167 7.00 -0.33 -8.46
N LYS A 168 7.85 -0.68 -7.50
CA LYS A 168 8.75 -1.85 -7.61
C LYS A 168 8.10 -3.14 -7.12
N SER A 169 7.23 -3.06 -6.11
CA SER A 169 6.56 -4.24 -5.58
C SER A 169 5.11 -3.96 -5.21
N VAL A 170 4.22 -4.86 -5.60
CA VAL A 170 2.82 -4.95 -5.13
C VAL A 170 2.57 -6.36 -4.65
N SER A 171 2.15 -6.52 -3.41
CA SER A 171 1.81 -7.82 -2.82
C SER A 171 0.42 -7.79 -2.19
N VAL A 172 -0.43 -8.73 -2.60
CA VAL A 172 -1.77 -8.93 -2.01
C VAL A 172 -1.86 -10.38 -1.59
N LYS A 173 -2.02 -10.62 -0.28
CA LYS A 173 -2.02 -11.98 0.27
C LYS A 173 -3.14 -12.19 1.27
N ASN A 174 -3.70 -13.41 1.26
CA ASN A 174 -4.70 -13.86 2.25
C ASN A 174 -5.88 -12.88 2.39
N SER A 175 -6.31 -12.26 1.29
CA SER A 175 -7.25 -11.14 1.32
C SER A 175 -8.50 -11.45 0.50
N THR A 176 -9.59 -10.78 0.87
CA THR A 176 -10.85 -10.83 0.13
C THR A 176 -11.08 -9.48 -0.55
N LEU A 177 -11.23 -9.50 -1.88
CA LEU A 177 -11.55 -8.34 -2.69
C LEU A 177 -12.93 -8.54 -3.32
N LYS A 178 -13.88 -7.65 -3.05
CA LYS A 178 -15.23 -7.81 -3.59
C LYS A 178 -15.91 -6.49 -3.93
N ASN A 179 -16.86 -6.54 -4.87
CA ASN A 179 -17.76 -5.43 -5.20
C ASN A 179 -17.04 -4.11 -5.53
N TYR A 180 -16.09 -4.12 -6.45
CA TYR A 180 -15.54 -2.85 -6.94
C TYR A 180 -16.57 -2.16 -7.82
N ILE A 181 -17.09 -1.01 -7.37
CA ILE A 181 -18.36 -0.45 -7.90
C ILE A 181 -18.23 0.00 -9.35
N SER A 182 -17.14 0.67 -9.73
CA SER A 182 -16.88 1.07 -11.13
C SER A 182 -16.46 -0.08 -12.03
N GLY A 183 -16.00 -1.17 -11.45
CA GLY A 183 -15.52 -2.33 -12.19
C GLY A 183 -14.18 -2.14 -12.86
N GLU A 184 -13.35 -1.23 -12.38
CA GLU A 184 -12.01 -0.99 -12.92
C GLU A 184 -10.94 -1.91 -12.30
N SER A 185 -9.68 -1.75 -12.74
CA SER A 185 -8.56 -2.57 -12.29
C SER A 185 -8.23 -2.39 -10.82
N PHE A 186 -7.69 -3.42 -10.19
CA PHE A 186 -7.08 -3.29 -8.86
C PHE A 186 -5.81 -2.45 -8.94
N PHE A 187 -4.93 -2.74 -9.89
CA PHE A 187 -3.69 -2.00 -10.12
C PHE A 187 -3.59 -1.56 -11.58
N SER A 188 -3.47 -0.26 -11.79
CA SER A 188 -3.26 0.31 -13.12
C SER A 188 -2.41 1.58 -13.01
N PRO A 189 -1.10 1.50 -13.24
CA PRO A 189 -0.21 2.66 -13.21
C PRO A 189 -0.57 3.67 -14.30
N LYS A 190 -0.50 4.96 -13.98
CA LYS A 190 -0.91 6.04 -14.88
C LYS A 190 0.13 6.30 -15.99
N ASN A 191 1.32 6.70 -15.62
CA ASN A 191 2.43 6.96 -16.53
C ASN A 191 3.74 6.68 -15.80
N THR A 192 4.26 5.48 -15.90
CA THR A 192 5.56 5.13 -15.34
C THR A 192 6.61 5.11 -16.44
N THR A 193 7.85 5.39 -16.10
CA THR A 193 8.99 5.14 -16.98
C THR A 193 9.13 3.64 -17.19
N SER A 194 9.42 3.24 -18.41
CA SER A 194 9.40 1.83 -18.84
C SER A 194 10.56 0.96 -18.32
N ASP A 195 11.42 1.49 -17.45
CA ASP A 195 12.68 0.83 -17.06
C ASP A 195 12.69 0.31 -15.61
N ILE A 196 11.51 0.22 -15.00
CA ILE A 196 11.36 -0.28 -13.63
C ILE A 196 10.85 -1.71 -13.67
N ASP A 197 11.50 -2.60 -12.93
CA ASP A 197 11.05 -3.97 -12.71
C ASP A 197 9.93 -3.97 -11.67
N LEU A 198 8.81 -4.61 -12.00
CA LEU A 198 7.69 -4.81 -11.09
C LEU A 198 7.69 -6.26 -10.58
N THR A 199 7.65 -6.42 -9.27
CA THR A 199 7.25 -7.68 -8.65
C THR A 199 5.80 -7.59 -8.20
N PHE A 200 4.89 -8.27 -8.91
CA PHE A 200 3.48 -8.34 -8.57
C PHE A 200 3.13 -9.71 -8.00
N VAL A 201 2.68 -9.75 -6.75
CA VAL A 201 2.34 -11.01 -6.06
C VAL A 201 0.89 -10.98 -5.61
N PHE A 202 0.12 -11.99 -6.04
CA PHE A 202 -1.29 -12.14 -5.73
C PHE A 202 -1.55 -13.58 -5.28
N GLU A 203 -1.59 -13.82 -3.95
CA GLU A 203 -1.57 -15.18 -3.38
C GLU A 203 -2.63 -15.39 -2.31
N ASN A 204 -3.30 -16.55 -2.35
CA ASN A 204 -4.29 -16.98 -1.37
C ASN A 204 -5.46 -15.98 -1.21
N ASN A 205 -5.89 -15.36 -2.30
CA ASN A 205 -6.95 -14.36 -2.25
C ASN A 205 -8.27 -14.92 -2.78
N THR A 206 -9.36 -14.32 -2.28
CA THR A 206 -10.69 -14.48 -2.87
C THR A 206 -11.09 -13.15 -3.52
N VAL A 207 -11.40 -13.19 -4.82
CA VAL A 207 -11.87 -12.03 -5.58
C VAL A 207 -13.25 -12.32 -6.11
N TYR A 208 -14.22 -11.47 -5.77
CA TYR A 208 -15.60 -11.66 -6.18
C TYR A 208 -16.23 -10.35 -6.66
N LYS A 209 -16.72 -10.34 -7.91
CA LYS A 209 -17.33 -9.15 -8.53
C LYS A 209 -16.45 -7.90 -8.44
N TRP A 210 -15.16 -8.07 -8.58
CA TRP A 210 -14.25 -6.92 -8.57
C TRP A 210 -14.45 -6.08 -9.82
N SER A 211 -14.46 -6.71 -10.99
CA SER A 211 -14.68 -6.02 -12.24
C SER A 211 -16.14 -6.17 -12.69
N LYS A 212 -16.79 -5.08 -13.04
CA LYS A 212 -18.16 -5.07 -13.64
C LYS A 212 -18.15 -4.82 -15.15
N SER A 213 -16.98 -4.62 -15.73
CA SER A 213 -16.80 -4.33 -17.14
C SER A 213 -15.77 -5.26 -17.76
N SER A 214 -16.08 -5.78 -18.93
CA SER A 214 -15.14 -6.57 -19.74
C SER A 214 -13.92 -5.78 -20.22
N SER A 215 -13.88 -4.47 -19.94
CA SER A 215 -12.79 -3.57 -20.42
C SER A 215 -11.55 -3.59 -19.54
N TYR A 216 -11.61 -4.12 -18.34
CA TYR A 216 -10.53 -3.97 -17.33
C TYR A 216 -9.95 -5.31 -16.88
N ALA A 217 -8.62 -5.40 -16.93
CA ALA A 217 -7.85 -6.46 -16.26
C ALA A 217 -7.77 -6.19 -14.75
N LEU A 218 -7.57 -7.21 -13.94
CA LEU A 218 -7.30 -7.01 -12.50
C LEU A 218 -5.99 -6.23 -12.30
N CYS A 219 -4.94 -6.61 -13.04
CA CYS A 219 -3.65 -5.91 -13.09
C CYS A 219 -3.37 -5.47 -14.52
N LYS A 220 -3.30 -4.16 -14.76
CA LYS A 220 -3.13 -3.56 -16.08
C LYS A 220 -1.86 -2.71 -16.12
N VAL A 221 -0.77 -3.25 -16.62
CA VAL A 221 0.53 -2.54 -16.67
C VAL A 221 0.89 -2.00 -18.06
N ASP A 222 0.28 -2.49 -19.14
CA ASP A 222 0.31 -1.92 -20.50
C ASP A 222 1.71 -1.45 -20.96
N GLY A 223 2.74 -2.27 -20.79
CA GLY A 223 4.09 -1.94 -21.24
C GLY A 223 4.80 -0.82 -20.48
N LYS A 224 4.31 -0.46 -19.31
CA LYS A 224 4.89 0.59 -18.45
C LYS A 224 6.01 0.08 -17.53
N TYR A 225 6.24 -1.21 -17.51
CA TYR A 225 7.29 -1.88 -16.74
C TYR A 225 8.21 -2.66 -17.65
N SER A 226 9.40 -3.01 -17.16
CA SER A 226 10.40 -3.73 -17.92
C SER A 226 10.01 -5.20 -18.18
N GLU A 227 10.68 -5.83 -19.11
CA GLU A 227 10.56 -7.25 -19.42
C GLU A 227 11.07 -8.16 -18.28
N ASN A 228 11.84 -7.63 -17.32
CA ASN A 228 12.29 -8.37 -16.14
C ASN A 228 11.24 -8.43 -15.03
N SER A 229 10.07 -7.83 -15.23
CA SER A 229 8.99 -7.86 -14.24
C SER A 229 8.48 -9.28 -14.00
N THR A 230 8.03 -9.54 -12.77
CA THR A 230 7.47 -10.84 -12.38
C THR A 230 6.05 -10.70 -11.89
N TYR A 231 5.20 -11.65 -12.29
CA TYR A 231 3.78 -11.67 -11.97
C TYR A 231 3.42 -13.03 -11.39
N THR A 232 3.08 -13.07 -10.12
CA THR A 232 2.74 -14.30 -9.41
C THR A 232 1.26 -14.32 -9.05
N PHE A 233 0.54 -15.35 -9.49
CA PHE A 233 -0.84 -15.62 -9.11
C PHE A 233 -0.92 -17.06 -8.58
N LYS A 234 -1.10 -17.24 -7.27
CA LYS A 234 -1.11 -18.57 -6.64
C LYS A 234 -2.28 -18.74 -5.68
N ASN A 235 -2.93 -19.90 -5.74
CA ASN A 235 -3.96 -20.31 -4.80
C ASN A 235 -5.12 -19.31 -4.68
N ASN A 236 -5.53 -18.65 -5.75
CA ASN A 236 -6.60 -17.67 -5.70
C ASN A 236 -7.93 -18.28 -6.18
N ILE A 237 -9.02 -17.75 -5.65
CA ILE A 237 -10.36 -17.95 -6.17
C ILE A 237 -10.83 -16.61 -6.74
N ILE A 238 -11.02 -16.52 -8.05
CA ILE A 238 -11.35 -15.27 -8.74
C ILE A 238 -12.59 -15.50 -9.60
N SER A 239 -13.69 -14.81 -9.29
CA SER A 239 -14.96 -14.95 -10.01
C SER A 239 -15.65 -13.61 -10.22
N THR A 240 -16.14 -13.39 -11.43
CA THR A 240 -16.95 -12.23 -11.79
C THR A 240 -18.22 -12.68 -12.51
N PRO A 241 -19.18 -13.30 -11.82
CA PRO A 241 -20.39 -13.85 -12.44
C PRO A 241 -21.22 -12.74 -13.10
N GLY A 242 -21.77 -13.06 -14.28
CA GLY A 242 -22.63 -12.15 -15.03
C GLY A 242 -21.89 -11.10 -15.88
N VAL A 243 -20.57 -11.19 -16.01
CA VAL A 243 -19.78 -10.37 -16.92
C VAL A 243 -19.06 -11.27 -17.91
N GLU A 244 -19.52 -11.27 -19.15
CA GLU A 244 -18.90 -12.04 -20.23
C GLU A 244 -17.77 -11.27 -20.90
N GLY A 245 -16.81 -11.99 -21.51
CA GLY A 245 -15.73 -11.41 -22.31
C GLY A 245 -14.73 -10.57 -21.51
N GLN A 246 -14.53 -10.90 -20.26
CA GLN A 246 -13.56 -10.23 -19.41
C GLN A 246 -12.15 -10.20 -20.01
N LYS A 247 -11.45 -9.11 -19.77
CA LYS A 247 -10.02 -9.03 -20.06
C LYS A 247 -9.24 -10.07 -19.25
N PRO A 248 -8.04 -10.44 -19.69
CA PRO A 248 -7.13 -11.23 -18.87
C PRO A 248 -6.93 -10.65 -17.48
N LEU A 249 -6.62 -11.51 -16.49
CA LEU A 249 -6.31 -11.07 -15.12
C LEU A 249 -5.15 -10.09 -15.08
N ILE A 250 -4.16 -10.29 -15.94
CA ILE A 250 -3.06 -9.37 -16.15
C ILE A 250 -2.89 -9.04 -17.62
N VAL A 251 -2.56 -7.80 -17.91
CA VAL A 251 -2.11 -7.34 -19.23
C VAL A 251 -0.77 -6.66 -19.07
N SER A 252 0.26 -7.22 -19.71
CA SER A 252 1.59 -6.62 -19.85
C SER A 252 2.04 -6.75 -21.29
N ALA A 253 2.28 -5.63 -21.96
CA ALA A 253 2.66 -5.57 -23.37
C ALA A 253 4.19 -5.59 -23.59
N LYS A 254 5.00 -5.70 -22.56
CA LYS A 254 6.45 -5.79 -22.63
C LYS A 254 7.01 -7.12 -22.12
N GLY A 255 6.14 -8.12 -21.97
CA GLY A 255 6.58 -9.40 -21.43
C GLY A 255 6.72 -9.40 -19.91
N GLY A 256 7.56 -10.30 -19.42
CA GLY A 256 7.78 -10.56 -18.01
C GLY A 256 7.63 -12.05 -17.67
N THR A 257 8.00 -12.44 -16.48
CA THR A 257 7.85 -13.80 -16.02
C THR A 257 6.51 -13.98 -15.30
N LEU A 258 5.64 -14.86 -15.83
CA LEU A 258 4.38 -15.23 -15.21
C LEU A 258 4.53 -16.56 -14.44
N ILE A 259 4.09 -16.55 -13.18
CA ILE A 259 3.95 -17.74 -12.34
C ILE A 259 2.49 -17.85 -11.93
N ALA A 260 1.76 -18.79 -12.53
CA ALA A 260 0.33 -18.99 -12.28
C ALA A 260 0.06 -20.45 -11.87
N GLU A 261 -0.30 -20.63 -10.60
CA GLU A 261 -0.45 -21.96 -10.00
C GLU A 261 -1.72 -22.05 -9.14
N LYS A 262 -2.47 -23.13 -9.29
CA LYS A 262 -3.61 -23.49 -8.43
C LYS A 262 -4.65 -22.37 -8.26
N ASN A 263 -4.95 -21.63 -9.33
CA ASN A 263 -5.98 -20.62 -9.31
C ASN A 263 -7.29 -21.22 -9.88
N LEU A 264 -8.42 -20.93 -9.21
CA LEU A 264 -9.74 -21.12 -9.75
C LEU A 264 -10.22 -19.80 -10.32
N ILE A 265 -10.41 -19.74 -11.64
CA ILE A 265 -10.75 -18.52 -12.36
C ILE A 265 -12.05 -18.72 -13.12
N ASP A 266 -13.00 -17.82 -12.92
CA ASP A 266 -14.28 -17.79 -13.59
C ASP A 266 -14.53 -16.40 -14.21
N ASN A 267 -14.92 -16.39 -15.48
CA ASN A 267 -15.23 -15.20 -16.28
C ASN A 267 -14.07 -14.20 -16.50
N TYR A 268 -12.83 -14.64 -16.47
CA TYR A 268 -11.68 -13.87 -16.95
C TYR A 268 -10.99 -14.55 -18.14
N GLY A 269 -10.40 -13.77 -19.03
CA GLY A 269 -9.73 -14.24 -20.23
C GLY A 269 -8.32 -14.86 -20.01
N GLY A 270 -8.00 -15.31 -18.80
CA GLY A 270 -6.70 -15.87 -18.47
C GLY A 270 -5.63 -14.80 -18.17
N TYR A 271 -4.47 -14.95 -18.77
CA TYR A 271 -3.31 -14.05 -18.56
C TYR A 271 -2.78 -13.61 -19.93
N SER A 272 -2.38 -12.34 -20.04
CA SER A 272 -1.73 -11.79 -21.24
C SER A 272 -0.44 -11.10 -20.82
N VAL A 273 0.66 -11.83 -20.96
CA VAL A 273 2.04 -11.35 -20.73
C VAL A 273 2.82 -11.70 -21.99
N SER A 274 3.15 -10.71 -22.82
CA SER A 274 3.74 -10.89 -24.15
C SER A 274 4.89 -9.92 -24.39
#